data_f78388a4f8a9f0ef1037216f18ecf65a
#
_entry.id   f78388a4f8a9f0ef1037216f18ecf65a
#
_cell.length_a   1.000
_cell.length_b   1.000
_cell.length_c   1.000
_cell.angle_alpha   90.00
_cell.angle_beta   90.00
_cell.angle_gamma   90.00
#
_symmetry.space_group_name_H-M   'P 1'
#
loop_
_entity.id
_entity.type
_entity.pdbx_description
1 polymer ?
#
loop_
_entity_poly.entity_id
_entity_poly.type
_entity_poly.pdbx_seq_one_letter_code
_entity_poly.pdbx_strand_id
1 'polypeptide(L)'
;MKAFKSVLSRGMLIGIALLVFAWQGPPAVAQDSVNKAIDAKFSKYDGKLPLWAIQPGTAPRMVELTIYFNNMWFGAQAGNWDLARFEAYRSEETIKGVYVVRAKRTSTLKPWADYALPALIKAIEAKDKAAFEKAYDAAIAGCNGCHAGSGGGPLKSMAAFKITRPTTPLFSNIDFKGK
;
A
#
# COMPACT_ATOMS: atom_id res chain seq x y z
N MET A 1 -67.92 42.72 28.36
CA MET A 1 -67.49 42.21 27.01
C MET A 1 -66.38 43.12 26.52
N LYS A 2 -65.14 42.65 26.66
CA LYS A 2 -63.94 43.44 26.33
C LYS A 2 -63.32 42.87 25.07
N ALA A 3 -63.21 43.70 24.07
CA ALA A 3 -62.62 43.35 22.79
C ALA A 3 -61.08 43.15 22.90
N PHE A 4 -60.60 42.03 22.42
CA PHE A 4 -59.17 41.72 22.36
C PHE A 4 -58.58 42.28 21.06
N LYS A 5 -57.75 43.32 21.15
CA LYS A 5 -57.06 43.90 20.02
C LYS A 5 -55.86 42.99 19.67
N SER A 6 -55.85 42.45 18.47
CA SER A 6 -54.73 41.68 17.93
C SER A 6 -53.62 42.68 17.57
N VAL A 7 -52.46 42.46 18.18
CA VAL A 7 -51.21 43.11 17.80
C VAL A 7 -50.54 42.21 16.76
N LEU A 8 -50.57 42.63 15.49
CA LEU A 8 -49.78 42.04 14.40
C LEU A 8 -48.32 42.42 14.65
N SER A 9 -47.56 41.44 15.17
CA SER A 9 -46.12 41.48 15.25
C SER A 9 -45.58 41.26 13.81
N ARG A 10 -44.88 42.27 13.29
CA ARG A 10 -44.10 42.18 12.05
C ARG A 10 -42.95 41.19 12.29
N GLY A 11 -43.17 39.97 11.89
CA GLY A 11 -42.14 38.93 11.85
C GLY A 11 -41.09 39.29 10.77
N MET A 12 -39.94 39.60 11.24
CA MET A 12 -38.72 39.78 10.42
C MET A 12 -38.34 38.43 9.79
N LEU A 13 -38.63 38.26 8.51
CA LEU A 13 -38.15 37.14 7.72
C LEU A 13 -36.65 37.30 7.54
N ILE A 14 -35.87 36.66 8.43
CA ILE A 14 -34.46 36.46 8.22
C ILE A 14 -34.35 35.37 7.16
N GLY A 15 -34.13 35.78 5.92
CA GLY A 15 -33.79 34.87 4.82
C GLY A 15 -32.43 34.22 5.11
N ILE A 16 -32.43 32.95 5.55
CA ILE A 16 -31.24 32.14 5.56
C ILE A 16 -30.91 31.84 4.10
N ALA A 17 -30.02 32.62 3.52
CA ALA A 17 -29.40 32.29 2.25
C ALA A 17 -28.49 31.06 2.51
N LEU A 18 -28.99 29.87 2.21
CA LEU A 18 -28.19 28.67 2.06
C LEU A 18 -27.24 28.91 0.89
N LEU A 19 -26.01 29.32 1.20
CA LEU A 19 -24.90 29.26 0.26
C LEU A 19 -24.63 27.78 -0.03
N VAL A 20 -25.35 27.24 -1.02
CA VAL A 20 -24.99 26.00 -1.66
C VAL A 20 -23.68 26.28 -2.39
N PHE A 21 -22.57 25.96 -1.77
CA PHE A 21 -21.31 25.83 -2.48
C PHE A 21 -21.48 24.65 -3.45
N ALA A 22 -22.00 24.91 -4.63
CA ALA A 22 -21.90 23.99 -5.74
C ALA A 22 -20.41 23.80 -5.98
N TRP A 23 -19.91 22.63 -5.66
CA TRP A 23 -18.54 22.24 -6.01
C TRP A 23 -18.47 22.20 -7.54
N GLN A 24 -18.08 23.33 -8.10
CA GLN A 24 -17.80 23.40 -9.53
C GLN A 24 -16.49 22.66 -9.72
N GLY A 25 -16.56 21.53 -10.41
CA GLY A 25 -15.36 20.82 -10.84
C GLY A 25 -14.40 21.77 -11.58
N PRO A 26 -13.15 21.38 -11.82
CA PRO A 26 -12.19 22.21 -12.52
C PRO A 26 -12.80 22.72 -13.83
N PRO A 27 -12.52 23.98 -14.22
CA PRO A 27 -13.09 24.57 -15.44
C PRO A 27 -12.81 23.67 -16.66
N ALA A 28 -13.77 23.53 -17.54
CA ALA A 28 -13.69 22.64 -18.71
C ALA A 28 -12.38 22.78 -19.51
N VAL A 29 -11.85 23.99 -19.61
CA VAL A 29 -10.55 24.26 -20.26
C VAL A 29 -9.39 23.56 -19.57
N ALA A 30 -9.40 23.45 -18.24
CA ALA A 30 -8.36 22.73 -17.49
C ALA A 30 -8.48 21.21 -17.71
N GLN A 31 -9.72 20.69 -17.77
CA GLN A 31 -9.96 19.28 -18.04
C GLN A 31 -9.53 18.90 -19.46
N ASP A 32 -9.81 19.71 -20.45
CA ASP A 32 -9.41 19.46 -21.84
C ASP A 32 -7.89 19.44 -21.99
N SER A 33 -7.17 20.35 -21.32
CA SER A 33 -5.71 20.36 -21.37
C SER A 33 -5.10 19.10 -20.72
N VAL A 34 -5.68 18.62 -19.62
CA VAL A 34 -5.28 17.37 -18.97
C VAL A 34 -5.56 16.17 -19.87
N ASN A 35 -6.75 16.09 -20.45
CA ASN A 35 -7.12 15.01 -21.37
C ASN A 35 -6.19 14.97 -22.58
N LYS A 36 -5.90 16.12 -23.21
CA LYS A 36 -4.97 16.22 -24.32
C LYS A 36 -3.56 15.77 -23.95
N ALA A 37 -3.08 16.11 -22.74
CA ALA A 37 -1.77 15.66 -22.25
C ALA A 37 -1.75 14.16 -22.00
N ILE A 38 -2.85 13.60 -21.49
CA ILE A 38 -3.02 12.15 -21.30
C ILE A 38 -3.01 11.45 -22.67
N ASP A 39 -3.82 11.91 -23.61
CA ASP A 39 -3.91 11.32 -24.94
C ASP A 39 -2.58 11.38 -25.69
N ALA A 40 -1.88 12.51 -25.63
CA ALA A 40 -0.55 12.64 -26.24
C ALA A 40 0.48 11.66 -25.62
N LYS A 41 0.39 11.44 -24.30
CA LYS A 41 1.28 10.51 -23.61
C LYS A 41 0.97 9.05 -23.93
N PHE A 42 -0.28 8.70 -24.14
CA PHE A 42 -0.74 7.32 -24.28
C PHE A 42 -1.10 6.93 -25.72
N SER A 43 -1.24 7.86 -26.67
CA SER A 43 -1.53 7.60 -28.08
C SER A 43 -0.56 6.61 -28.73
N LYS A 44 0.72 6.63 -28.33
CA LYS A 44 1.74 5.70 -28.80
C LYS A 44 1.48 4.22 -28.50
N TYR A 45 0.49 3.93 -27.65
CA TYR A 45 0.13 2.56 -27.25
C TYR A 45 -1.08 2.02 -28.01
N ASP A 46 -1.57 2.75 -29.02
CA ASP A 46 -2.67 2.33 -29.89
C ASP A 46 -3.88 1.77 -29.12
N GLY A 47 -4.28 2.50 -28.08
CA GLY A 47 -5.39 2.13 -27.18
C GLY A 47 -5.08 0.95 -26.24
N LYS A 48 -3.88 0.36 -26.29
CA LYS A 48 -3.46 -0.73 -25.41
C LYS A 48 -2.35 -0.27 -24.49
N LEU A 49 -2.73 0.19 -23.29
CA LEU A 49 -1.74 0.56 -22.27
C LEU A 49 -0.99 -0.68 -21.78
N PRO A 50 0.35 -0.68 -21.82
CA PRO A 50 1.12 -1.77 -21.25
C PRO A 50 0.93 -1.79 -19.71
N LEU A 51 0.91 -2.98 -19.11
CA LEU A 51 0.69 -3.16 -17.68
C LEU A 51 1.62 -2.29 -16.81
N TRP A 52 2.86 -2.10 -17.22
CA TRP A 52 3.80 -1.27 -16.47
C TRP A 52 3.41 0.21 -16.41
N ALA A 53 2.56 0.69 -17.31
CA ALA A 53 2.10 2.09 -17.33
C ALA A 53 0.96 2.35 -16.37
N ILE A 54 0.15 1.33 -16.09
CA ILE A 54 -1.07 1.43 -15.26
C ILE A 54 -0.94 0.73 -13.90
N GLN A 55 0.07 -0.11 -13.71
CA GLN A 55 0.30 -0.84 -12.47
C GLN A 55 1.43 -0.21 -11.65
N PRO A 56 1.35 -0.27 -10.31
CA PRO A 56 2.43 0.19 -9.45
C PRO A 56 3.78 -0.43 -9.82
N GLY A 57 4.83 0.38 -9.80
CA GLY A 57 6.19 -0.08 -10.03
C GLY A 57 6.75 -0.90 -8.86
N THR A 58 8.06 -1.21 -8.92
CA THR A 58 8.72 -1.97 -7.86
C THR A 58 8.69 -1.23 -6.52
N ALA A 59 8.95 0.09 -6.51
CA ALA A 59 9.04 0.84 -5.24
C ALA A 59 7.74 0.83 -4.42
N PRO A 60 6.55 1.14 -4.97
CA PRO A 60 5.30 0.98 -4.23
C PRO A 60 5.08 -0.46 -3.73
N ARG A 61 5.44 -1.47 -4.52
CA ARG A 61 5.34 -2.87 -4.11
C ARG A 61 6.28 -3.22 -2.94
N MET A 62 7.46 -2.59 -2.86
CA MET A 62 8.34 -2.77 -1.70
C MET A 62 7.76 -2.11 -0.43
N VAL A 63 7.02 -1.01 -0.57
CA VAL A 63 6.26 -0.41 0.56
C VAL A 63 5.19 -1.37 1.05
N GLU A 64 4.37 -1.94 0.17
CA GLU A 64 3.38 -2.96 0.51
C GLU A 64 4.04 -4.15 1.24
N LEU A 65 5.15 -4.64 0.69
CA LEU A 65 5.90 -5.75 1.28
C LEU A 65 6.40 -5.42 2.69
N THR A 66 6.85 -4.18 2.92
CA THR A 66 7.26 -3.72 4.26
C THR A 66 6.11 -3.79 5.25
N ILE A 67 4.90 -3.38 4.84
CA ILE A 67 3.70 -3.47 5.69
C ILE A 67 3.40 -4.94 6.04
N TYR A 68 3.37 -5.81 5.04
CA TYR A 68 3.04 -7.22 5.24
C TYR A 68 4.08 -7.93 6.12
N PHE A 69 5.35 -7.67 5.91
CA PHE A 69 6.42 -8.22 6.75
C PHE A 69 6.33 -7.71 8.19
N ASN A 70 6.04 -6.42 8.39
CA ASN A 70 5.82 -5.87 9.72
C ASN A 70 4.67 -6.58 10.45
N ASN A 71 3.51 -6.66 9.82
CA ASN A 71 2.33 -7.30 10.38
C ASN A 71 2.55 -8.80 10.62
N MET A 72 3.21 -9.49 9.68
CA MET A 72 3.58 -10.91 9.81
C MET A 72 4.43 -11.15 11.06
N TRP A 73 5.42 -10.29 11.29
CA TRP A 73 6.27 -10.37 12.47
C TRP A 73 5.46 -10.27 13.76
N PHE A 74 4.70 -9.17 13.92
CA PHE A 74 3.94 -8.96 15.14
C PHE A 74 2.80 -9.96 15.32
N GLY A 75 2.17 -10.41 14.26
CA GLY A 75 1.18 -11.49 14.29
C GLY A 75 1.79 -12.78 14.86
N ALA A 76 2.93 -13.20 14.32
CA ALA A 76 3.64 -14.39 14.81
C ALA A 76 4.14 -14.24 16.25
N GLN A 77 4.68 -13.05 16.61
CA GLN A 77 5.12 -12.79 17.99
C GLN A 77 3.95 -12.85 18.99
N ALA A 78 2.76 -12.42 18.58
CA ALA A 78 1.54 -12.48 19.39
C ALA A 78 0.86 -13.87 19.39
N GLY A 79 1.36 -14.83 18.60
CA GLY A 79 0.74 -16.14 18.43
C GLY A 79 -0.46 -16.17 17.46
N ASN A 80 -0.72 -15.07 16.78
CA ASN A 80 -1.75 -14.98 15.75
C ASN A 80 -1.21 -15.49 14.40
N TRP A 81 -1.14 -16.83 14.30
CA TRP A 81 -0.59 -17.50 13.14
C TRP A 81 -1.45 -17.34 11.87
N ASP A 82 -2.75 -17.11 12.03
CA ASP A 82 -3.65 -16.85 10.91
C ASP A 82 -3.35 -15.50 10.26
N LEU A 83 -3.12 -14.46 11.07
CA LEU A 83 -2.65 -13.17 10.57
C LEU A 83 -1.28 -13.30 9.90
N ALA A 84 -0.33 -13.98 10.55
CA ALA A 84 1.00 -14.18 9.97
C ALA A 84 0.93 -14.90 8.61
N ARG A 85 0.06 -15.92 8.49
CA ARG A 85 -0.17 -16.63 7.23
C ARG A 85 -0.79 -15.74 6.15
N PHE A 86 -1.79 -14.95 6.51
CA PHE A 86 -2.41 -13.99 5.59
C PHE A 86 -1.39 -13.01 5.02
N GLU A 87 -0.53 -12.45 5.86
CA GLU A 87 0.49 -11.49 5.46
C GLU A 87 1.60 -12.14 4.63
N ALA A 88 1.95 -13.39 4.88
CA ALA A 88 2.85 -14.16 4.04
C ALA A 88 2.28 -14.37 2.63
N TYR A 89 1.00 -14.72 2.53
CA TYR A 89 0.29 -14.83 1.26
C TYR A 89 0.26 -13.50 0.49
N ARG A 90 -0.06 -12.39 1.17
CA ARG A 90 -0.04 -11.04 0.55
C ARG A 90 1.35 -10.66 0.05
N SER A 91 2.39 -11.05 0.79
CA SER A 91 3.78 -10.86 0.37
C SER A 91 4.10 -11.62 -0.93
N GLU A 92 3.66 -12.86 -1.02
CA GLU A 92 3.86 -13.68 -2.22
C GLU A 92 3.14 -13.08 -3.44
N GLU A 93 1.88 -12.66 -3.30
CA GLU A 93 1.11 -12.03 -4.38
C GLU A 93 1.76 -10.72 -4.85
N THR A 94 2.23 -9.90 -3.90
CA THR A 94 2.91 -8.65 -4.22
C THR A 94 4.16 -8.89 -5.06
N ILE A 95 4.96 -9.89 -4.71
CA ILE A 95 6.17 -10.26 -5.49
C ILE A 95 5.79 -10.81 -6.87
N LYS A 96 4.80 -11.68 -6.97
CA LYS A 96 4.30 -12.19 -8.26
C LYS A 96 3.81 -11.05 -9.15
N GLY A 97 3.15 -10.04 -8.57
CA GLY A 97 2.74 -8.83 -9.28
C GLY A 97 3.93 -8.05 -9.87
N VAL A 98 5.06 -8.00 -9.17
CA VAL A 98 6.28 -7.38 -9.71
C VAL A 98 6.79 -8.13 -10.94
N TYR A 99 6.73 -9.46 -10.97
CA TYR A 99 7.17 -10.25 -12.12
C TYR A 99 6.41 -9.88 -13.41
N VAL A 100 5.10 -9.66 -13.27
CA VAL A 100 4.25 -9.31 -14.41
C VAL A 100 4.54 -7.89 -14.91
N VAL A 101 4.62 -6.91 -14.01
CA VAL A 101 4.71 -5.50 -14.42
C VAL A 101 6.14 -4.99 -14.58
N ARG A 102 7.11 -5.71 -14.08
CA ARG A 102 8.55 -5.38 -14.12
C ARG A 102 9.38 -6.61 -14.37
N ALA A 103 9.15 -7.28 -15.50
CA ALA A 103 9.79 -8.56 -15.87
C ALA A 103 11.34 -8.56 -15.70
N LYS A 104 11.99 -7.42 -15.95
CA LYS A 104 13.44 -7.26 -15.68
C LYS A 104 13.86 -7.45 -14.23
N ARG A 105 12.93 -7.37 -13.26
CA ARG A 105 13.19 -7.60 -11.84
C ARG A 105 13.01 -9.05 -11.42
N THR A 106 12.41 -9.88 -12.27
CA THR A 106 12.14 -11.29 -11.93
C THR A 106 13.43 -12.04 -11.61
N SER A 107 14.49 -11.86 -12.40
CA SER A 107 15.78 -12.52 -12.16
C SER A 107 16.42 -12.17 -10.81
N THR A 108 16.13 -10.99 -10.29
CA THR A 108 16.67 -10.53 -8.99
C THR A 108 15.79 -10.95 -7.82
N LEU A 109 14.47 -10.89 -8.00
CA LEU A 109 13.51 -11.13 -6.91
C LEU A 109 13.15 -12.61 -6.73
N LYS A 110 13.06 -13.34 -7.83
CA LYS A 110 12.61 -14.73 -7.81
C LYS A 110 13.48 -15.65 -6.93
N PRO A 111 14.82 -15.62 -7.02
CA PRO A 111 15.65 -16.47 -6.16
C PRO A 111 15.39 -16.24 -4.66
N TRP A 112 15.21 -14.98 -4.27
CA TRP A 112 14.85 -14.65 -2.88
C TRP A 112 13.46 -15.17 -2.52
N ALA A 113 12.46 -14.93 -3.36
CA ALA A 113 11.08 -15.33 -3.08
C ALA A 113 10.92 -16.85 -3.01
N ASP A 114 11.57 -17.59 -3.90
CA ASP A 114 11.54 -19.07 -3.94
C ASP A 114 12.17 -19.70 -2.69
N TYR A 115 13.06 -18.98 -2.02
CA TYR A 115 13.71 -19.45 -0.79
C TYR A 115 13.01 -18.95 0.48
N ALA A 116 12.80 -17.64 0.58
CA ALA A 116 12.36 -16.98 1.81
C ALA A 116 10.89 -17.25 2.14
N LEU A 117 10.00 -17.12 1.16
CA LEU A 117 8.57 -17.26 1.41
C LEU A 117 8.16 -18.68 1.80
N PRO A 118 8.61 -19.76 1.12
CA PRO A 118 8.30 -21.13 1.56
C PRO A 118 8.81 -21.45 2.97
N ALA A 119 9.99 -20.95 3.34
CA ALA A 119 10.53 -21.16 4.67
C ALA A 119 9.70 -20.48 5.77
N LEU A 120 9.25 -19.24 5.51
CA LEU A 120 8.33 -18.50 6.39
C LEU A 120 6.99 -19.21 6.52
N ILE A 121 6.38 -19.58 5.39
CA ILE A 121 5.07 -20.28 5.37
C ILE A 121 5.14 -21.58 6.15
N LYS A 122 6.17 -22.38 5.91
CA LYS A 122 6.37 -23.65 6.65
C LYS A 122 6.44 -23.45 8.15
N ALA A 123 7.19 -22.45 8.62
CA ALA A 123 7.32 -22.17 10.05
C ALA A 123 6.00 -21.64 10.64
N ILE A 124 5.26 -20.82 9.90
CA ILE A 124 3.94 -20.29 10.28
C ILE A 124 2.92 -21.43 10.40
N GLU A 125 2.87 -22.33 9.42
CA GLU A 125 1.97 -23.49 9.43
C GLU A 125 2.27 -24.46 10.59
N ALA A 126 3.56 -24.62 10.92
CA ALA A 126 3.99 -25.38 12.08
C ALA A 126 3.73 -24.66 13.42
N LYS A 127 3.37 -23.37 13.38
CA LYS A 127 3.25 -22.49 14.56
C LYS A 127 4.52 -22.49 15.41
N ASP A 128 5.67 -22.70 14.74
CA ASP A 128 6.98 -22.75 15.37
C ASP A 128 7.63 -21.37 15.36
N LYS A 129 7.62 -20.74 16.52
CA LYS A 129 8.14 -19.38 16.69
C LYS A 129 9.64 -19.29 16.42
N ALA A 130 10.42 -20.27 16.88
CA ALA A 130 11.86 -20.26 16.69
C ALA A 130 12.26 -20.46 15.22
N ALA A 131 11.58 -21.41 14.54
CA ALA A 131 11.75 -21.62 13.10
C ALA A 131 11.31 -20.38 12.30
N PHE A 132 10.21 -19.73 12.70
CA PHE A 132 9.73 -18.49 12.08
C PHE A 132 10.75 -17.37 12.21
N GLU A 133 11.27 -17.11 13.40
CA GLU A 133 12.28 -16.06 13.63
C GLU A 133 13.53 -16.28 12.79
N LYS A 134 14.01 -17.53 12.71
CA LYS A 134 15.16 -17.90 11.87
C LYS A 134 14.86 -17.67 10.37
N ALA A 135 13.68 -18.07 9.90
CA ALA A 135 13.28 -17.87 8.52
C ALA A 135 13.10 -16.37 8.19
N TYR A 136 12.59 -15.60 9.14
CA TYR A 136 12.41 -14.18 9.00
C TYR A 136 13.76 -13.44 8.89
N ASP A 137 14.74 -13.78 9.71
CA ASP A 137 16.10 -13.24 9.61
C ASP A 137 16.76 -13.56 8.28
N ALA A 138 16.60 -14.80 7.81
CA ALA A 138 17.11 -15.20 6.50
C ALA A 138 16.44 -14.41 5.36
N ALA A 139 15.12 -14.14 5.45
CA ALA A 139 14.42 -13.32 4.51
C ALA A 139 14.96 -11.87 4.51
N ILE A 140 15.17 -11.27 5.69
CA ILE A 140 15.77 -9.93 5.83
C ILE A 140 17.20 -9.90 5.25
N ALA A 141 18.00 -10.92 5.51
CA ALA A 141 19.35 -11.01 4.95
C ALA A 141 19.32 -11.02 3.42
N GLY A 142 18.38 -11.74 2.82
CA GLY A 142 18.16 -11.75 1.38
C GLY A 142 17.69 -10.40 0.83
N CYS A 143 16.80 -9.69 1.53
CA CYS A 143 16.41 -8.32 1.19
C CYS A 143 17.63 -7.39 1.16
N ASN A 144 18.45 -7.44 2.19
CA ASN A 144 19.67 -6.63 2.29
C ASN A 144 20.68 -6.99 1.19
N GLY A 145 20.83 -8.28 0.88
CA GLY A 145 21.68 -8.73 -0.23
C GLY A 145 21.23 -8.19 -1.59
N CYS A 146 19.94 -8.21 -1.86
CA CYS A 146 19.37 -7.63 -3.07
C CYS A 146 19.61 -6.12 -3.15
N HIS A 147 19.36 -5.40 -2.06
CA HIS A 147 19.57 -3.95 -1.99
C HIS A 147 21.05 -3.58 -2.18
N ALA A 148 21.97 -4.31 -1.55
CA ALA A 148 23.41 -4.10 -1.71
C ALA A 148 23.88 -4.40 -3.16
N GLY A 149 23.34 -5.46 -3.79
CA GLY A 149 23.65 -5.86 -5.15
C GLY A 149 23.06 -4.97 -6.25
N SER A 150 22.03 -4.17 -5.90
CA SER A 150 21.35 -3.27 -6.84
C SER A 150 22.14 -2.00 -7.17
N GLY A 151 23.42 -1.93 -6.83
CA GLY A 151 24.30 -0.75 -6.77
C GLY A 151 24.64 -0.05 -8.08
N GLY A 152 23.80 -0.12 -9.12
CA GLY A 152 24.00 0.61 -10.39
C GLY A 152 22.97 1.72 -10.62
N GLY A 153 23.40 2.85 -11.21
CA GLY A 153 22.53 3.94 -11.61
C GLY A 153 21.82 4.63 -10.45
N PRO A 154 20.53 5.02 -10.61
CA PRO A 154 19.76 5.72 -9.57
C PRO A 154 19.51 4.88 -8.31
N LEU A 155 19.83 3.58 -8.35
CA LEU A 155 19.68 2.66 -7.21
C LEU A 155 20.94 2.55 -6.34
N LYS A 156 21.99 3.33 -6.60
CA LYS A 156 23.20 3.36 -5.74
C LYS A 156 22.88 3.64 -4.28
N SER A 157 21.86 4.45 -4.03
CA SER A 157 21.39 4.76 -2.67
C SER A 157 20.72 3.57 -1.97
N MET A 158 20.32 2.53 -2.68
CA MET A 158 19.68 1.35 -2.07
C MET A 158 20.66 0.55 -1.20
N ALA A 159 21.96 0.61 -1.45
CA ALA A 159 22.98 0.01 -0.59
C ALA A 159 23.01 0.62 0.83
N ALA A 160 22.48 1.84 0.99
CA ALA A 160 22.35 2.50 2.29
C ALA A 160 21.15 2.00 3.11
N PHE A 161 20.19 1.29 2.47
CA PHE A 161 19.05 0.72 3.17
C PHE A 161 19.47 -0.57 3.89
N LYS A 162 19.45 -0.52 5.21
CA LYS A 162 19.63 -1.71 6.05
C LYS A 162 18.29 -2.06 6.68
N ILE A 163 17.71 -3.16 6.23
CA ILE A 163 16.47 -3.71 6.79
C ILE A 163 16.82 -4.54 8.02
N THR A 164 16.05 -4.37 9.09
CA THR A 164 16.17 -5.10 10.35
C THR A 164 14.83 -5.67 10.75
N ARG A 165 14.79 -6.53 11.78
CA ARG A 165 13.52 -6.91 12.41
C ARG A 165 12.77 -5.66 12.86
N PRO A 166 11.44 -5.59 12.68
CA PRO A 166 10.67 -4.49 13.21
C PRO A 166 10.66 -4.51 14.74
N THR A 167 10.82 -3.35 15.35
CA THR A 167 10.80 -3.17 16.80
C THR A 167 9.47 -2.64 17.30
N THR A 168 8.73 -1.97 16.42
CA THR A 168 7.41 -1.39 16.69
C THR A 168 6.47 -1.68 15.53
N PRO A 169 5.17 -1.92 15.79
CA PRO A 169 4.16 -2.01 14.73
C PRO A 169 4.10 -0.71 13.92
N LEU A 170 3.92 -0.82 12.61
CA LEU A 170 3.68 0.34 11.73
C LEU A 170 2.34 1.00 12.04
N PHE A 171 1.36 0.22 12.49
CA PHE A 171 0.02 0.68 12.82
C PHE A 171 -0.26 0.37 14.29
N SER A 172 -0.33 1.39 15.12
CA SER A 172 -0.57 1.25 16.56
C SER A 172 -1.99 0.81 16.94
N ASN A 173 -2.92 0.87 15.98
CA ASN A 173 -4.33 0.51 16.14
C ASN A 173 -4.67 -0.91 15.69
N ILE A 174 -3.68 -1.74 15.37
CA ILE A 174 -3.90 -3.15 15.06
C ILE A 174 -3.72 -3.98 16.32
N ASP A 175 -4.75 -4.76 16.66
CA ASP A 175 -4.65 -5.81 17.69
C ASP A 175 -4.06 -7.08 17.06
N PHE A 176 -2.77 -7.29 17.28
CA PHE A 176 -2.07 -8.44 16.73
C PHE A 176 -2.42 -9.77 17.40
N LYS A 177 -3.03 -9.73 18.61
CA LYS A 177 -3.42 -10.98 19.29
C LYS A 177 -4.61 -11.64 18.61
N GLY A 178 -5.49 -10.85 18.01
CA GLY A 178 -6.75 -11.34 17.49
C GLY A 178 -7.65 -11.89 18.59
N LYS A 179 -8.94 -11.93 18.37
CA LYS A 179 -9.88 -12.64 19.26
C LYS A 179 -10.51 -13.79 18.50
#